data_9be3e737903f928189454b7c9c8847bf
#
_entry.id   9be3e737903f928189454b7c9c8847bf
#
_cell.length_a   1.000
_cell.length_b   1.000
_cell.length_c   1.000
_cell.angle_alpha   90.00
_cell.angle_beta   90.00
_cell.angle_gamma   90.00
#
_symmetry.space_group_name_H-M   'P 1'
#
loop_
_entity.id
_entity.type
_entity.pdbx_description
1 polymer ?
#
loop_
_entity_poly.entity_id
_entity_poly.type
_entity_poly.pdbx_seq_one_letter_code
_entity_poly.pdbx_strand_id
1 'polypeptide(L)'
;AENLLNSYTSVRQELLAMGSEPRGTLNLGCSNVFAKYHIPHILSTFKETYPHIDIIMYTGLSYKLYHDFLEGRLHAAIIRGAHTWTESKEHIWSEPFCFFNKTPCAVEDLPRLPYIHYQTDPNLQQTIDDWWYSHYSQPPMRTIEVNDIDTCMKLVNQGLGFTILTQSCGNDYPNLFKETLKTLDGHIMTRDTWMYTRHSALESKPVQAFYSFMKTWADTKVYQLFL
;
A
#
# COMPACT_ATOMS: atom_id res chain seq x y z
N ALA A 1 11.99 -2.16 -30.89
CA ALA A 1 11.15 -0.96 -30.97
C ALA A 1 10.98 -0.31 -29.58
N GLU A 2 10.65 -1.08 -28.52
CA GLU A 2 10.47 -0.57 -27.15
C GLU A 2 11.75 0.06 -26.57
N ASN A 3 12.92 -0.56 -26.76
CA ASN A 3 14.19 -0.01 -26.28
C ASN A 3 14.54 1.35 -26.92
N LEU A 4 14.17 1.58 -28.17
CA LEU A 4 14.36 2.87 -28.84
C LEU A 4 13.41 3.95 -28.31
N LEU A 5 12.17 3.60 -28.04
CA LEU A 5 11.20 4.50 -27.42
C LEU A 5 11.59 4.88 -25.98
N ASN A 6 12.09 3.92 -25.23
CA ASN A 6 12.60 4.17 -23.88
C ASN A 6 13.84 5.07 -23.90
N SER A 7 14.78 4.83 -24.82
CA SER A 7 15.97 5.70 -25.00
C SER A 7 15.59 7.11 -25.46
N TYR A 8 14.62 7.25 -26.38
CA TYR A 8 14.14 8.56 -26.83
C TYR A 8 13.44 9.32 -25.69
N THR A 9 12.64 8.63 -24.89
CA THR A 9 11.96 9.23 -23.73
C THR A 9 12.97 9.68 -22.67
N SER A 10 14.02 8.89 -22.43
CA SER A 10 15.12 9.23 -21.50
C SER A 10 15.87 10.49 -21.96
N VAL A 11 16.30 10.54 -23.22
CA VAL A 11 17.01 11.73 -23.79
C VAL A 11 16.10 12.97 -23.76
N ARG A 12 14.81 12.83 -24.05
CA ARG A 12 13.87 13.94 -23.95
C ARG A 12 13.71 14.45 -22.52
N GLN A 13 13.68 13.54 -21.54
CA GLN A 13 13.62 13.91 -20.12
C GLN A 13 14.90 14.60 -19.65
N GLU A 14 16.08 14.17 -20.11
CA GLU A 14 17.35 14.82 -19.82
C GLU A 14 17.41 16.24 -20.38
N LEU A 15 16.95 16.47 -21.62
CA LEU A 15 16.86 17.79 -22.21
C LEU A 15 15.90 18.73 -21.48
N LEU A 16 14.75 18.21 -21.00
CA LEU A 16 13.80 18.95 -20.19
C LEU A 16 14.32 19.23 -18.76
N ALA A 17 15.23 18.39 -18.25
CA ALA A 17 15.84 18.52 -16.94
C ALA A 17 16.94 19.60 -16.85
N MET A 18 17.36 20.19 -17.95
CA MET A 18 18.36 21.28 -17.99
C MET A 18 17.83 22.62 -17.41
N GLY A 19 16.53 22.74 -17.11
CA GLY A 19 15.93 23.89 -16.41
C GLY A 19 16.12 23.83 -14.88
N SER A 20 15.93 24.94 -14.18
CA SER A 20 16.07 25.03 -12.71
C SER A 20 15.00 24.24 -11.95
N GLU A 21 13.79 24.08 -12.51
CA GLU A 21 12.67 23.40 -11.88
C GLU A 21 12.57 21.94 -12.33
N PRO A 22 12.26 21.01 -11.40
CA PRO A 22 11.99 19.61 -11.75
C PRO A 22 10.78 19.50 -12.69
N ARG A 23 10.97 18.88 -13.86
CA ARG A 23 9.91 18.63 -14.85
C ARG A 23 10.15 17.32 -15.58
N GLY A 24 9.09 16.72 -16.10
CA GLY A 24 9.13 15.45 -16.82
C GLY A 24 8.10 14.48 -16.24
N THR A 25 8.26 13.17 -16.51
CA THR A 25 7.28 12.16 -16.16
C THR A 25 7.82 11.19 -15.10
N LEU A 26 7.04 10.96 -14.04
CA LEU A 26 7.24 9.93 -13.03
C LEU A 26 6.30 8.75 -13.30
N ASN A 27 6.85 7.55 -13.55
CA ASN A 27 6.10 6.30 -13.59
C ASN A 27 6.10 5.69 -12.18
N LEU A 28 4.96 5.75 -11.50
CA LEU A 28 4.78 5.34 -10.11
C LEU A 28 3.90 4.10 -10.02
N GLY A 29 4.41 3.03 -9.41
CA GLY A 29 3.59 1.89 -8.97
C GLY A 29 3.10 2.12 -7.54
N CYS A 30 1.82 1.84 -7.27
CA CYS A 30 1.28 1.98 -5.92
C CYS A 30 0.27 0.88 -5.59
N SER A 31 0.44 0.20 -4.45
CA SER A 31 -0.50 -0.83 -4.00
C SER A 31 -1.90 -0.24 -3.79
N ASN A 32 -2.95 -1.00 -4.19
CA ASN A 32 -4.35 -0.53 -4.24
C ASN A 32 -4.81 0.20 -2.97
N VAL A 33 -4.55 -0.37 -1.79
CA VAL A 33 -5.00 0.22 -0.51
C VAL A 33 -4.30 1.55 -0.24
N PHE A 34 -2.96 1.60 -0.41
CA PHE A 34 -2.22 2.83 -0.19
C PHE A 34 -2.57 3.89 -1.24
N ALA A 35 -2.81 3.46 -2.48
CA ALA A 35 -3.28 4.34 -3.56
C ALA A 35 -4.65 4.95 -3.25
N LYS A 36 -5.57 4.17 -2.67
CA LYS A 36 -6.91 4.66 -2.35
C LYS A 36 -6.93 5.66 -1.20
N TYR A 37 -6.22 5.34 -0.10
CA TYR A 37 -6.41 6.06 1.16
C TYR A 37 -5.35 7.12 1.47
N HIS A 38 -4.16 7.01 0.88
CA HIS A 38 -3.03 7.90 1.21
C HIS A 38 -2.55 8.74 0.02
N ILE A 39 -2.43 8.15 -1.16
CA ILE A 39 -1.86 8.82 -2.34
C ILE A 39 -2.61 10.08 -2.77
N PRO A 40 -3.94 10.19 -2.73
CA PRO A 40 -4.62 11.42 -3.17
C PRO A 40 -4.13 12.67 -2.43
N HIS A 41 -4.02 12.59 -1.10
CA HIS A 41 -3.50 13.70 -0.31
C HIS A 41 -2.00 13.96 -0.56
N ILE A 42 -1.20 12.89 -0.66
CA ILE A 42 0.23 12.96 -0.94
C ILE A 42 0.48 13.66 -2.28
N LEU A 43 -0.22 13.23 -3.34
CA LEU A 43 -0.04 13.81 -4.68
C LEU A 43 -0.60 15.23 -4.80
N SER A 44 -1.67 15.58 -4.07
CA SER A 44 -2.15 16.96 -4.00
C SER A 44 -1.03 17.88 -3.52
N THR A 45 -0.44 17.59 -2.36
CA THR A 45 0.66 18.39 -1.79
C THR A 45 1.92 18.35 -2.67
N PHE A 46 2.23 17.18 -3.25
CA PHE A 46 3.37 17.06 -4.17
C PHE A 46 3.21 17.95 -5.41
N LYS A 47 2.04 17.97 -6.03
CA LYS A 47 1.75 18.78 -7.24
C LYS A 47 1.70 20.27 -6.95
N GLU A 48 1.39 20.71 -5.72
CA GLU A 48 1.53 22.10 -5.31
C GLU A 48 3.00 22.56 -5.33
N THR A 49 3.92 21.66 -4.92
CA THR A 49 5.36 21.95 -4.89
C THR A 49 6.03 21.75 -6.25
N TYR A 50 5.58 20.75 -7.02
CA TYR A 50 6.18 20.32 -8.30
C TYR A 50 5.13 20.26 -9.42
N PRO A 51 4.55 21.39 -9.84
CA PRO A 51 3.44 21.43 -10.82
C PRO A 51 3.82 20.87 -12.19
N HIS A 52 5.10 20.92 -12.56
CA HIS A 52 5.60 20.51 -13.87
C HIS A 52 6.04 19.04 -13.96
N ILE A 53 5.82 18.24 -12.92
CA ILE A 53 6.04 16.80 -12.96
C ILE A 53 4.73 16.09 -13.31
N ASP A 54 4.69 15.41 -14.44
CA ASP A 54 3.58 14.55 -14.80
C ASP A 54 3.72 13.19 -14.10
N ILE A 55 2.61 12.62 -13.65
CA ILE A 55 2.59 11.34 -12.95
C ILE A 55 1.74 10.35 -13.73
N ILE A 56 2.35 9.23 -14.12
CA ILE A 56 1.64 8.05 -14.61
C ILE A 56 1.66 7.03 -13.49
N MET A 57 0.47 6.78 -12.91
CA MET A 57 0.35 5.89 -11.77
C MET A 57 -0.30 4.56 -12.16
N TYR A 58 0.36 3.47 -11.79
CA TYR A 58 -0.13 2.10 -11.93
C TYR A 58 -0.52 1.58 -10.55
N THR A 59 -1.76 1.10 -10.42
CA THR A 59 -2.23 0.51 -9.16
C THR A 59 -2.41 -0.99 -9.31
N GLY A 60 -2.20 -1.74 -8.23
CA GLY A 60 -2.31 -3.19 -8.29
C GLY A 60 -1.94 -3.90 -6.99
N LEU A 61 -1.87 -5.22 -7.06
CA LEU A 61 -1.34 -6.05 -5.97
C LEU A 61 0.18 -5.88 -5.86
N SER A 62 0.68 -5.86 -4.62
CA SER A 62 2.08 -5.56 -4.33
C SER A 62 3.08 -6.43 -5.10
N TYR A 63 2.82 -7.73 -5.22
CA TYR A 63 3.71 -8.65 -5.93
C TYR A 63 3.81 -8.35 -7.43
N LYS A 64 2.69 -7.95 -8.08
CA LYS A 64 2.69 -7.57 -9.50
C LYS A 64 3.47 -6.28 -9.74
N LEU A 65 3.22 -5.27 -8.90
CA LEU A 65 3.93 -4.01 -8.97
C LEU A 65 5.44 -4.16 -8.70
N TYR A 66 5.79 -5.07 -7.79
CA TYR A 66 7.20 -5.39 -7.53
C TYR A 66 7.86 -6.02 -8.77
N HIS A 67 7.18 -6.91 -9.46
CA HIS A 67 7.65 -7.49 -10.72
C HIS A 67 7.81 -6.42 -11.81
N ASP A 68 6.81 -5.54 -11.99
CA ASP A 68 6.87 -4.41 -12.93
C ASP A 68 8.03 -3.45 -12.62
N PHE A 69 8.31 -3.24 -11.32
CA PHE A 69 9.45 -2.47 -10.86
C PHE A 69 10.78 -3.17 -11.20
N LEU A 70 10.90 -4.48 -10.97
CA LEU A 70 12.10 -5.24 -11.32
C LEU A 70 12.39 -5.22 -12.82
N GLU A 71 11.36 -5.21 -13.67
CA GLU A 71 11.49 -5.10 -15.12
C GLU A 71 11.77 -3.68 -15.63
N GLY A 72 11.85 -2.69 -14.74
CA GLY A 72 12.17 -1.31 -15.11
C GLY A 72 11.01 -0.52 -15.71
N ARG A 73 9.79 -1.02 -15.64
CA ARG A 73 8.58 -0.30 -16.11
C ARG A 73 8.20 0.86 -15.20
N LEU A 74 8.61 0.81 -13.93
CA LEU A 74 8.35 1.80 -12.91
C LEU A 74 9.63 2.49 -12.45
N HIS A 75 9.59 3.80 -12.27
CA HIS A 75 10.69 4.56 -11.69
C HIS A 75 10.76 4.40 -10.17
N ALA A 76 9.59 4.36 -9.53
CA ALA A 76 9.42 4.10 -8.10
C ALA A 76 8.20 3.21 -7.87
N ALA A 77 8.23 2.42 -6.79
CA ALA A 77 7.12 1.57 -6.40
C ALA A 77 6.84 1.70 -4.89
N ILE A 78 5.59 2.05 -4.53
CA ILE A 78 5.10 2.08 -3.16
C ILE A 78 4.32 0.79 -2.92
N ILE A 79 4.95 -0.15 -2.22
CA ILE A 79 4.52 -1.54 -2.11
C ILE A 79 4.34 -1.91 -0.64
N ARG A 80 3.31 -2.67 -0.35
CA ARG A 80 3.00 -3.17 0.99
C ARG A 80 3.60 -4.55 1.22
N GLY A 81 4.19 -4.73 2.40
CA GLY A 81 4.98 -5.91 2.73
C GLY A 81 6.44 -5.78 2.30
N ALA A 82 7.32 -6.52 2.96
CA ALA A 82 8.74 -6.46 2.68
C ALA A 82 9.12 -7.34 1.50
N HIS A 83 9.88 -6.76 0.57
CA HIS A 83 10.55 -7.48 -0.52
C HIS A 83 12.05 -7.25 -0.42
N THR A 84 12.83 -8.19 -0.96
CA THR A 84 14.30 -8.09 -0.98
C THR A 84 14.72 -7.08 -2.05
N TRP A 85 15.41 -6.02 -1.64
CA TRP A 85 15.94 -4.99 -2.52
C TRP A 85 17.24 -4.44 -1.96
N THR A 86 18.26 -4.24 -2.80
CA THR A 86 19.62 -3.87 -2.39
C THR A 86 19.97 -2.41 -2.60
N GLU A 87 19.15 -1.68 -3.36
CA GLU A 87 19.32 -0.25 -3.60
C GLU A 87 18.45 0.58 -2.64
N SER A 88 17.80 1.66 -3.10
CA SER A 88 17.00 2.52 -2.22
C SER A 88 15.68 1.85 -1.83
N LYS A 89 15.53 1.62 -0.52
CA LYS A 89 14.32 1.08 0.11
C LYS A 89 14.00 1.91 1.35
N GLU A 90 12.93 2.69 1.29
CA GLU A 90 12.51 3.58 2.38
C GLU A 90 11.22 3.08 3.02
N HIS A 91 11.20 3.02 4.35
CA HIS A 91 9.98 2.75 5.09
C HIS A 91 9.08 4.00 5.05
N ILE A 92 7.84 3.86 4.57
CA ILE A 92 6.94 4.98 4.35
C ILE A 92 5.83 5.02 5.40
N TRP A 93 5.25 3.86 5.73
CA TRP A 93 4.08 3.80 6.59
C TRP A 93 3.93 2.43 7.22
N SER A 94 3.44 2.40 8.47
CA SER A 94 2.96 1.19 9.13
C SER A 94 1.52 1.41 9.56
N GLU A 95 0.65 0.43 9.33
CA GLU A 95 -0.71 0.49 9.84
C GLU A 95 -1.14 -0.83 10.49
N PRO A 96 -1.99 -0.78 11.53
CA PRO A 96 -2.48 -1.98 12.19
C PRO A 96 -3.37 -2.82 11.29
N PHE A 97 -3.34 -4.14 11.49
CA PHE A 97 -4.44 -5.00 11.07
C PHE A 97 -5.60 -4.88 12.04
N CYS A 98 -6.80 -4.89 11.48
CA CYS A 98 -8.04 -4.91 12.23
C CYS A 98 -8.96 -6.00 11.68
N PHE A 99 -9.79 -6.57 12.53
CA PHE A 99 -11.00 -7.19 12.01
C PHE A 99 -12.13 -6.15 12.01
N PHE A 100 -13.00 -6.27 11.02
CA PHE A 100 -14.17 -5.42 10.84
C PHE A 100 -15.43 -6.28 10.88
N ASN A 101 -16.42 -5.87 11.66
CA ASN A 101 -17.72 -6.51 11.72
C ASN A 101 -18.83 -5.46 11.80
N LYS A 102 -20.07 -5.82 11.48
CA LYS A 102 -21.19 -4.90 11.57
C LYS A 102 -21.51 -4.53 13.03
N THR A 103 -21.41 -5.48 13.92
CA THR A 103 -21.72 -5.35 15.34
C THR A 103 -20.52 -5.70 16.21
N PRO A 104 -20.40 -5.12 17.42
CA PRO A 104 -19.37 -5.51 18.36
C PRO A 104 -19.36 -7.02 18.63
N CYS A 105 -18.18 -7.61 18.62
CA CYS A 105 -17.93 -9.01 19.00
C CYS A 105 -16.50 -9.12 19.57
N ALA A 106 -16.27 -10.14 20.37
CA ALA A 106 -14.92 -10.41 20.88
C ALA A 106 -14.07 -11.15 19.84
N VAL A 107 -12.75 -10.99 19.90
CA VAL A 107 -11.83 -11.69 18.99
C VAL A 107 -11.96 -13.21 19.13
N GLU A 108 -12.27 -13.70 20.31
CA GLU A 108 -12.48 -15.12 20.60
C GLU A 108 -13.70 -15.73 19.89
N ASP A 109 -14.63 -14.89 19.43
CA ASP A 109 -15.85 -15.33 18.73
C ASP A 109 -15.63 -15.49 17.22
N LEU A 110 -14.57 -14.95 16.66
CA LEU A 110 -14.30 -14.96 15.21
C LEU A 110 -14.38 -16.36 14.56
N PRO A 111 -13.93 -17.47 15.20
CA PRO A 111 -14.06 -18.79 14.61
C PRO A 111 -15.50 -19.27 14.37
N ARG A 112 -16.48 -18.65 15.06
CA ARG A 112 -17.91 -19.00 14.95
C ARG A 112 -18.68 -18.09 14.01
N LEU A 113 -18.02 -17.01 13.50
CA LEU A 113 -18.66 -16.03 12.64
C LEU A 113 -18.32 -16.30 11.16
N PRO A 114 -19.25 -15.98 10.24
CA PRO A 114 -18.98 -16.02 8.82
C PRO A 114 -17.80 -15.11 8.47
N TYR A 115 -16.81 -15.62 7.75
CA TYR A 115 -15.63 -14.88 7.28
C TYR A 115 -15.74 -14.54 5.81
N ILE A 116 -15.67 -13.25 5.49
CA ILE A 116 -15.59 -12.73 4.13
C ILE A 116 -14.11 -12.63 3.78
N HIS A 117 -13.66 -13.55 2.94
CA HIS A 117 -12.27 -13.61 2.49
C HIS A 117 -12.01 -12.62 1.37
N TYR A 118 -11.09 -11.68 1.61
CA TYR A 118 -10.56 -10.81 0.56
C TYR A 118 -9.34 -11.48 -0.08
N GLN A 119 -9.45 -11.81 -1.37
CA GLN A 119 -8.35 -12.37 -2.15
C GLN A 119 -7.23 -11.33 -2.31
N THR A 120 -6.08 -11.61 -1.73
CA THR A 120 -4.95 -10.68 -1.67
C THR A 120 -3.65 -11.30 -2.18
N ASP A 121 -2.52 -10.64 -2.00
CA ASP A 121 -1.23 -11.23 -2.34
C ASP A 121 -0.84 -12.35 -1.34
N PRO A 122 -0.06 -13.36 -1.82
CA PRO A 122 0.27 -14.55 -1.00
C PRO A 122 0.96 -14.21 0.34
N ASN A 123 1.84 -13.21 0.36
CA ASN A 123 2.54 -12.82 1.58
C ASN A 123 1.58 -12.25 2.63
N LEU A 124 0.59 -11.45 2.20
CA LEU A 124 -0.41 -10.94 3.12
C LEU A 124 -1.32 -12.06 3.63
N GLN A 125 -1.74 -12.96 2.73
CA GLN A 125 -2.55 -14.11 3.12
C GLN A 125 -1.82 -14.96 4.16
N GLN A 126 -0.54 -15.25 3.93
CA GLN A 126 0.28 -16.00 4.88
C GLN A 126 0.35 -15.32 6.24
N THR A 127 0.53 -13.99 6.27
CA THR A 127 0.57 -13.21 7.53
C THR A 127 -0.76 -13.32 8.30
N ILE A 128 -1.90 -13.29 7.60
CA ILE A 128 -3.24 -13.45 8.22
C ILE A 128 -3.43 -14.88 8.70
N ASP A 129 -3.04 -15.87 7.91
CA ASP A 129 -3.16 -17.29 8.26
C ASP A 129 -2.27 -17.65 9.46
N ASP A 130 -1.02 -17.14 9.52
CA ASP A 130 -0.12 -17.33 10.65
C ASP A 130 -0.72 -16.76 11.95
N TRP A 131 -1.29 -15.55 11.87
CA TRP A 131 -2.00 -14.97 13.00
C TRP A 131 -3.21 -15.82 13.39
N TRP A 132 -4.03 -16.25 12.42
CA TRP A 132 -5.23 -17.04 12.68
C TRP A 132 -4.89 -18.36 13.39
N TYR A 133 -3.95 -19.13 12.84
CA TYR A 133 -3.59 -20.44 13.39
C TYR A 133 -2.73 -20.36 14.65
N SER A 134 -2.17 -19.20 14.99
CA SER A 134 -1.58 -18.98 16.30
C SER A 134 -2.67 -18.82 17.40
N HIS A 135 -3.85 -18.33 17.05
CA HIS A 135 -4.95 -18.07 18.00
C HIS A 135 -6.00 -19.17 18.02
N TYR A 136 -6.21 -19.85 16.89
CA TYR A 136 -7.31 -20.83 16.76
C TYR A 136 -6.83 -22.13 16.11
N SER A 137 -7.39 -23.26 16.60
CA SER A 137 -7.09 -24.60 16.07
C SER A 137 -7.93 -24.97 14.84
N GLN A 138 -8.99 -24.25 14.55
CA GLN A 138 -9.92 -24.51 13.42
C GLN A 138 -9.78 -23.43 12.34
N PRO A 139 -9.99 -23.78 11.07
CA PRO A 139 -9.94 -22.81 9.98
C PRO A 139 -11.07 -21.76 10.10
N PRO A 140 -10.91 -20.56 9.52
CA PRO A 140 -11.98 -19.57 9.46
C PRO A 140 -13.16 -20.10 8.64
N MET A 141 -14.38 -19.76 9.05
CA MET A 141 -15.61 -20.14 8.34
C MET A 141 -15.75 -19.25 7.09
N ARG A 142 -15.03 -19.55 6.02
CA ARG A 142 -15.10 -18.82 4.75
C ARG A 142 -16.45 -19.04 4.09
N THR A 143 -17.29 -18.01 4.03
CA THR A 143 -18.62 -18.06 3.43
C THR A 143 -18.71 -17.29 2.12
N ILE A 144 -17.89 -16.28 1.97
CA ILE A 144 -17.82 -15.43 0.77
C ILE A 144 -16.35 -15.16 0.47
N GLU A 145 -15.99 -15.16 -0.82
CA GLU A 145 -14.68 -14.73 -1.29
C GLU A 145 -14.83 -13.64 -2.34
N VAL A 146 -14.05 -12.56 -2.21
CA VAL A 146 -14.04 -11.41 -3.13
C VAL A 146 -12.61 -10.95 -3.40
N ASN A 147 -12.39 -10.35 -4.55
CA ASN A 147 -11.11 -9.78 -4.98
C ASN A 147 -11.06 -8.25 -4.98
N ASP A 148 -12.13 -7.61 -4.50
CA ASP A 148 -12.26 -6.16 -4.41
C ASP A 148 -12.55 -5.74 -2.96
N ILE A 149 -11.75 -4.79 -2.45
CA ILE A 149 -11.84 -4.31 -1.06
C ILE A 149 -13.16 -3.60 -0.78
N ASP A 150 -13.65 -2.78 -1.72
CA ASP A 150 -14.88 -2.03 -1.53
C ASP A 150 -16.08 -2.97 -1.46
N THR A 151 -16.09 -3.99 -2.30
CA THR A 151 -17.09 -5.06 -2.25
C THR A 151 -17.01 -5.79 -0.92
N CYS A 152 -15.81 -6.16 -0.45
CA CYS A 152 -15.61 -6.81 0.85
C CYS A 152 -16.21 -5.98 1.99
N MET A 153 -15.84 -4.70 2.09
CA MET A 153 -16.31 -3.81 3.15
C MET A 153 -17.81 -3.53 3.07
N LYS A 154 -18.40 -3.45 1.87
CA LYS A 154 -19.86 -3.35 1.69
C LYS A 154 -20.58 -4.58 2.22
N LEU A 155 -20.06 -5.78 1.96
CA LEU A 155 -20.64 -7.03 2.48
C LEU A 155 -20.58 -7.09 4.01
N VAL A 156 -19.44 -6.67 4.61
CA VAL A 156 -19.34 -6.54 6.08
C VAL A 156 -20.37 -5.54 6.62
N ASN A 157 -20.52 -4.40 5.97
CA ASN A 157 -21.47 -3.36 6.37
C ASN A 157 -22.94 -3.85 6.29
N GLN A 158 -23.24 -4.80 5.39
CA GLN A 158 -24.54 -5.46 5.35
C GLN A 158 -24.70 -6.56 6.42
N GLY A 159 -23.65 -6.92 7.15
CA GLY A 159 -23.69 -7.92 8.23
C GLY A 159 -23.59 -9.35 7.71
N LEU A 160 -22.99 -9.58 6.55
CA LEU A 160 -22.82 -10.91 5.96
C LEU A 160 -21.62 -11.68 6.54
N GLY A 161 -20.87 -11.04 7.43
CA GLY A 161 -19.73 -11.62 8.12
C GLY A 161 -18.69 -10.57 8.49
N PHE A 162 -17.60 -11.02 9.08
CA PHE A 162 -16.42 -10.19 9.37
C PHE A 162 -15.33 -10.35 8.31
N THR A 163 -14.38 -9.42 8.28
CA THR A 163 -13.16 -9.52 7.48
C THR A 163 -11.95 -9.03 8.26
N ILE A 164 -10.75 -9.45 7.85
CA ILE A 164 -9.46 -8.97 8.39
C ILE A 164 -8.76 -8.16 7.30
N LEU A 165 -8.58 -6.86 7.55
CA LEU A 165 -7.92 -5.91 6.66
C LEU A 165 -7.08 -4.93 7.48
N THR A 166 -6.40 -4.00 6.83
CA THR A 166 -5.69 -2.94 7.54
C THR A 166 -6.62 -1.77 7.88
N GLN A 167 -6.26 -1.03 8.92
CA GLN A 167 -7.11 -0.02 9.56
C GLN A 167 -7.72 0.99 8.58
N SER A 168 -6.95 1.46 7.60
CA SER A 168 -7.41 2.46 6.61
C SER A 168 -8.59 1.98 5.77
N CYS A 169 -8.79 0.67 5.60
CA CYS A 169 -9.95 0.13 4.88
C CYS A 169 -11.29 0.47 5.55
N GLY A 170 -11.27 0.77 6.84
CA GLY A 170 -12.46 1.20 7.60
C GLY A 170 -12.79 2.69 7.53
N ASN A 171 -11.96 3.53 6.89
CA ASN A 171 -12.15 4.98 6.89
C ASN A 171 -13.49 5.42 6.27
N ASP A 172 -13.94 4.73 5.23
CA ASP A 172 -15.22 4.99 4.57
C ASP A 172 -16.42 4.41 5.33
N TYR A 173 -16.18 3.68 6.45
CA TYR A 173 -17.19 2.94 7.22
C TYR A 173 -17.08 3.23 8.72
N PRO A 174 -17.30 4.47 9.18
CA PRO A 174 -17.08 4.87 10.57
C PRO A 174 -18.00 4.17 11.59
N ASN A 175 -19.11 3.59 11.12
CA ASN A 175 -20.08 2.89 11.98
C ASN A 175 -19.82 1.39 12.11
N LEU A 176 -18.83 0.83 11.38
CA LEU A 176 -18.44 -0.55 11.57
C LEU A 176 -17.66 -0.70 12.88
N PHE A 177 -17.93 -1.77 13.57
CA PHE A 177 -17.06 -2.21 14.65
C PHE A 177 -15.71 -2.63 14.08
N LYS A 178 -14.65 -2.17 14.71
CA LYS A 178 -13.28 -2.59 14.38
C LYS A 178 -12.49 -2.82 15.66
N GLU A 179 -11.67 -3.84 15.65
CA GLU A 179 -10.70 -4.08 16.71
C GLU A 179 -9.35 -4.44 16.10
N THR A 180 -8.29 -3.87 16.70
CA THR A 180 -6.91 -4.07 16.26
C THR A 180 -6.42 -5.46 16.67
N LEU A 181 -5.85 -6.19 15.71
CA LEU A 181 -5.29 -7.51 15.93
C LEU A 181 -3.96 -7.42 16.67
N LYS A 182 -3.77 -8.32 17.61
CA LYS A 182 -2.53 -8.48 18.38
C LYS A 182 -1.98 -9.89 18.21
N THR A 183 -0.68 -10.00 18.29
CA THR A 183 0.02 -11.28 18.42
C THR A 183 -0.18 -11.87 19.83
N LEU A 184 0.17 -13.14 20.04
CA LEU A 184 0.01 -13.81 21.35
C LEU A 184 0.80 -13.13 22.48
N ASP A 185 1.91 -12.46 22.17
CA ASP A 185 2.73 -11.68 23.10
C ASP A 185 2.23 -10.23 23.30
N GLY A 186 1.07 -9.90 22.72
CA GLY A 186 0.37 -8.62 22.91
C GLY A 186 0.80 -7.48 22.00
N HIS A 187 1.74 -7.70 21.08
CA HIS A 187 2.16 -6.68 20.12
C HIS A 187 1.09 -6.46 19.04
N ILE A 188 0.91 -5.22 18.63
CA ILE A 188 0.01 -4.89 17.53
C ILE A 188 0.56 -5.48 16.22
N MET A 189 -0.28 -6.23 15.52
CA MET A 189 0.03 -6.74 14.19
C MET A 189 -0.06 -5.61 13.17
N THR A 190 1.04 -5.31 12.47
CA THR A 190 1.13 -4.20 11.52
C THR A 190 1.50 -4.65 10.12
N ARG A 191 1.14 -3.84 9.14
CA ARG A 191 1.57 -3.98 7.76
C ARG A 191 2.35 -2.76 7.31
N ASP A 192 3.62 -2.97 6.96
CA ASP A 192 4.50 -1.92 6.48
C ASP A 192 4.30 -1.64 5.00
N THR A 193 4.49 -0.38 4.65
CA THR A 193 4.56 0.12 3.27
C THR A 193 5.94 0.68 3.03
N TRP A 194 6.53 0.28 1.91
CA TRP A 194 7.90 0.64 1.51
C TRP A 194 7.90 1.30 0.15
N MET A 195 8.76 2.28 -0.04
CA MET A 195 9.09 2.84 -1.35
C MET A 195 10.40 2.24 -1.85
N TYR A 196 10.37 1.72 -3.07
CA TYR A 196 11.49 1.13 -3.78
C TYR A 196 11.88 2.02 -4.95
N THR A 197 13.17 2.29 -5.10
CA THR A 197 13.72 3.12 -6.19
C THR A 197 15.09 2.59 -6.59
N ARG A 198 15.43 2.66 -7.89
CA ARG A 198 16.79 2.39 -8.36
C ARG A 198 17.67 3.62 -8.21
N HIS A 199 18.94 3.43 -7.92
CA HIS A 199 19.91 4.52 -7.88
C HIS A 199 19.98 5.25 -9.23
N SER A 200 19.96 4.52 -10.35
CA SER A 200 19.93 5.12 -11.69
C SER A 200 18.67 5.96 -11.96
N ALA A 201 17.53 5.60 -11.40
CA ALA A 201 16.31 6.38 -11.54
C ALA A 201 16.36 7.69 -10.75
N LEU A 202 17.11 7.74 -9.64
CA LEU A 202 17.32 8.95 -8.83
C LEU A 202 18.15 10.04 -9.54
N GLU A 203 18.82 9.73 -10.63
CA GLU A 203 19.48 10.73 -11.49
C GLU A 203 18.44 11.62 -12.22
N SER A 204 17.22 11.13 -12.39
CA SER A 204 16.10 11.89 -12.97
C SER A 204 15.52 12.86 -11.95
N LYS A 205 15.48 14.16 -12.28
CA LYS A 205 14.92 15.21 -11.39
C LYS A 205 13.48 14.92 -10.90
N PRO A 206 12.53 14.45 -11.72
CA PRO A 206 11.20 14.06 -11.25
C PRO A 206 11.21 12.97 -10.19
N VAL A 207 12.04 11.94 -10.39
CA VAL A 207 12.15 10.81 -9.45
C VAL A 207 12.82 11.25 -8.16
N GLN A 208 13.90 12.02 -8.24
CA GLN A 208 14.60 12.57 -7.08
C GLN A 208 13.69 13.49 -6.25
N ALA A 209 12.91 14.36 -6.92
CA ALA A 209 11.96 15.25 -6.24
C ALA A 209 10.88 14.44 -5.48
N PHE A 210 10.30 13.43 -6.12
CA PHE A 210 9.31 12.58 -5.49
C PHE A 210 9.90 11.75 -4.34
N TYR A 211 11.09 11.19 -4.54
CA TYR A 211 11.79 10.42 -3.50
C TYR A 211 12.06 11.27 -2.26
N SER A 212 12.61 12.47 -2.42
CA SER A 212 12.91 13.39 -1.32
C SER A 212 11.63 13.85 -0.62
N PHE A 213 10.58 14.16 -1.38
CA PHE A 213 9.27 14.52 -0.85
C PHE A 213 8.68 13.39 0.00
N MET A 214 8.69 12.15 -0.49
CA MET A 214 8.16 11.00 0.23
C MET A 214 8.92 10.69 1.52
N LYS A 215 10.23 10.87 1.55
CA LYS A 215 11.02 10.75 2.79
C LYS A 215 10.58 11.78 3.83
N THR A 216 10.49 13.04 3.44
CA THR A 216 10.03 14.12 4.34
C THR A 216 8.60 13.86 4.82
N TRP A 217 7.73 13.37 3.93
CA TRP A 217 6.35 13.03 4.29
C TRP A 217 6.31 11.89 5.31
N ALA A 218 7.09 10.83 5.12
CA ALA A 218 7.18 9.70 6.04
C ALA A 218 7.67 10.13 7.43
N ASP A 219 8.75 10.93 7.50
CA ASP A 219 9.30 11.45 8.74
C ASP A 219 8.25 12.27 9.51
N THR A 220 7.49 13.12 8.82
CA THR A 220 6.44 13.95 9.43
C THR A 220 5.30 13.11 10.02
N LYS A 221 4.96 11.98 9.40
CA LYS A 221 3.89 11.08 9.86
C LYS A 221 4.29 10.20 11.03
N VAL A 222 5.56 9.82 11.14
CA VAL A 222 6.08 9.09 12.31
C VAL A 222 5.82 9.88 13.59
N TYR A 223 5.98 11.20 13.58
CA TYR A 223 5.69 12.05 14.75
C TYR A 223 4.20 12.13 15.12
N GLN A 224 3.28 11.92 14.16
CA GLN A 224 1.82 11.97 14.43
C GLN A 224 1.27 10.67 15.05
N LEU A 225 1.99 9.56 15.00
CA LEU A 225 1.61 8.29 15.65
C LEU A 225 1.96 8.27 17.13
N PHE A 226 2.76 9.23 17.62
CA PHE A 226 3.18 9.33 19.02
C PHE A 226 2.51 10.51 19.76
N LEU A 227 1.60 11.25 19.12
CA LEU A 227 0.74 12.29 19.69
C LEU A 227 -0.72 11.83 19.73
#